data_c53f9aa4e3e33e94ebda631f6083db3f
#
_entry.id   c53f9aa4e3e33e94ebda631f6083db3f
#
_cell.length_a   1.000
_cell.length_b   1.000
_cell.length_c   1.000
_cell.angle_alpha   90.00
_cell.angle_beta   90.00
_cell.angle_gamma   90.00
#
_symmetry.space_group_name_H-M   'P 1'
#
loop_
_entity.id
_entity.type
_entity.pdbx_description
1 polymer ?
#
loop_
_entity_poly.entity_id
_entity_poly.type
_entity_poly.pdbx_seq_one_letter_code
_entity_poly.pdbx_strand_id
1 'polypeptide(L)'
;LDNPSEFLSPKAITRRNRQQLCIDSTDIPVVKQYIDAIANSGLQVVGTSRWHNTVLVRTKDADIQSITASLPFITKSELVFTTPDSILPTHRKTYHENLLPTPLVNNKSTFYGAADMQISAINGKQLHAKGFRGKGMTIAILDGGFMNVDRIPSLKNANIICKRNFVADGCKDVCNEIDHGTKVLSTMATCEPNVFVGTAPAARYLLLRSEDYNTESRVEEDYWTMAAEYADSMGVDIINSSLGYHHYDNDTPSTAYRYSQLDGKTTFISQSASMLARKGIILVNSAGNEGIGTWKKINFPADAKDIISVGAIRPDSVNAAF
;
A
#
# COMPACT_ATOMS: atom_id res chain seq x y z
N LEU A 1 8.25 -21.81 -22.28
CA LEU A 1 8.43 -20.87 -21.15
C LEU A 1 7.89 -19.53 -21.60
N ASP A 2 6.95 -18.98 -20.84
CA ASP A 2 6.37 -17.67 -21.13
C ASP A 2 7.44 -16.59 -21.08
N ASN A 3 7.32 -15.59 -21.95
CA ASN A 3 8.23 -14.45 -21.94
C ASN A 3 7.82 -13.49 -20.82
N PRO A 4 8.63 -13.27 -19.76
CA PRO A 4 8.26 -12.44 -18.64
C PRO A 4 7.85 -11.00 -19.02
N SER A 5 8.38 -10.46 -20.11
CA SER A 5 8.07 -9.10 -20.56
C SER A 5 6.62 -8.93 -21.04
N GLU A 6 5.92 -10.01 -21.40
CA GLU A 6 4.53 -9.96 -21.85
C GLU A 6 3.55 -9.57 -20.74
N PHE A 7 3.95 -9.74 -19.48
CA PHE A 7 3.15 -9.42 -18.30
C PHE A 7 3.42 -8.02 -17.73
N LEU A 8 4.25 -7.24 -18.42
CA LEU A 8 4.64 -5.89 -18.02
C LEU A 8 4.19 -4.86 -19.05
N SER A 9 3.74 -3.70 -18.57
CA SER A 9 3.46 -2.58 -19.46
C SER A 9 4.73 -2.06 -20.13
N PRO A 10 4.65 -1.39 -21.29
CA PRO A 10 5.79 -0.75 -21.92
C PRO A 10 6.54 0.21 -20.97
N LYS A 11 5.82 0.87 -20.07
CA LYS A 11 6.43 1.77 -19.08
C LYS A 11 7.23 0.98 -18.02
N ALA A 12 6.75 -0.17 -17.58
CA ALA A 12 7.47 -1.05 -16.67
C ALA A 12 8.78 -1.56 -17.30
N ILE A 13 8.71 -2.01 -18.55
CA ILE A 13 9.88 -2.43 -19.32
C ILE A 13 10.88 -1.29 -19.46
N THR A 14 10.41 -0.09 -19.82
CA THR A 14 11.27 1.11 -19.94
C THR A 14 11.95 1.45 -18.63
N ARG A 15 11.23 1.37 -17.49
CA ARG A 15 11.80 1.57 -16.15
C ARG A 15 12.94 0.58 -15.87
N ARG A 16 12.70 -0.74 -16.12
CA ARG A 16 13.73 -1.78 -15.94
C ARG A 16 14.96 -1.50 -16.79
N ASN A 17 14.78 -1.23 -18.08
CA ASN A 17 15.87 -0.98 -19.01
C ASN A 17 16.68 0.27 -18.60
N ARG A 18 16.03 1.36 -18.21
CA ARG A 18 16.69 2.59 -17.75
C ARG A 18 17.57 2.36 -16.53
N GLN A 19 17.15 1.47 -15.65
CA GLN A 19 17.86 1.15 -14.41
C GLN A 19 18.73 -0.09 -14.52
N GLN A 20 18.84 -0.70 -15.71
CA GLN A 20 19.61 -1.91 -15.98
C GLN A 20 19.20 -3.10 -15.09
N LEU A 21 17.89 -3.23 -14.83
CA LEU A 21 17.31 -4.29 -14.03
C LEU A 21 16.82 -5.43 -14.92
N CYS A 22 17.03 -6.66 -14.45
CA CYS A 22 16.55 -7.85 -15.14
C CYS A 22 15.03 -7.97 -15.08
N ILE A 23 14.44 -8.49 -16.15
CA ILE A 23 13.09 -9.07 -16.17
C ILE A 23 13.29 -10.58 -16.01
N ASP A 24 12.69 -11.18 -15.00
CA ASP A 24 12.97 -12.55 -14.60
C ASP A 24 11.69 -13.35 -14.28
N SER A 25 11.84 -14.54 -13.72
CA SER A 25 10.73 -15.45 -13.39
C SER A 25 9.74 -14.83 -12.39
N THR A 26 10.15 -13.88 -11.58
CA THR A 26 9.24 -13.19 -10.64
C THR A 26 8.32 -12.16 -11.34
N ASP A 27 8.48 -11.98 -12.65
CA ASP A 27 7.57 -11.20 -13.49
C ASP A 27 6.54 -12.07 -14.21
N ILE A 28 6.65 -13.41 -14.10
CA ILE A 28 5.71 -14.39 -14.68
C ILE A 28 4.60 -14.67 -13.66
N PRO A 29 3.32 -14.62 -14.04
CA PRO A 29 2.22 -15.04 -13.17
C PRO A 29 2.33 -16.48 -12.72
N VAL A 30 1.68 -16.80 -11.61
CA VAL A 30 1.51 -18.21 -11.19
C VAL A 30 0.88 -19.02 -12.33
N VAL A 31 1.41 -20.20 -12.57
CA VAL A 31 1.01 -21.05 -13.69
C VAL A 31 -0.49 -21.33 -13.65
N LYS A 32 -1.20 -20.98 -14.73
CA LYS A 32 -2.65 -21.11 -14.83
C LYS A 32 -3.15 -22.51 -14.51
N GLN A 33 -2.44 -23.56 -14.95
CA GLN A 33 -2.80 -24.95 -14.69
C GLN A 33 -2.90 -25.26 -13.19
N TYR A 34 -2.02 -24.68 -12.37
CA TYR A 34 -2.06 -24.85 -10.92
C TYR A 34 -3.24 -24.07 -10.30
N ILE A 35 -3.49 -22.86 -10.78
CA ILE A 35 -4.64 -22.07 -10.34
C ILE A 35 -5.96 -22.81 -10.65
N ASP A 36 -6.09 -23.34 -11.86
CA ASP A 36 -7.26 -24.10 -12.30
C ASP A 36 -7.43 -25.39 -11.47
N ALA A 37 -6.35 -26.12 -11.17
CA ALA A 37 -6.41 -27.31 -10.33
C ALA A 37 -6.86 -27.00 -8.90
N ILE A 38 -6.38 -25.88 -8.32
CA ILE A 38 -6.82 -25.39 -7.01
C ILE A 38 -8.32 -25.03 -7.05
N ALA A 39 -8.77 -24.31 -8.06
CA ALA A 39 -10.18 -23.94 -8.20
C ALA A 39 -11.08 -25.18 -8.37
N ASN A 40 -10.64 -26.17 -9.15
CA ASN A 40 -11.37 -27.43 -9.39
C ASN A 40 -11.45 -28.32 -8.14
N SER A 41 -10.61 -28.12 -7.14
CA SER A 41 -10.69 -28.82 -5.85
C SER A 41 -11.74 -28.21 -4.90
N GLY A 42 -12.52 -27.23 -5.35
CA GLY A 42 -13.59 -26.59 -4.57
C GLY A 42 -13.15 -25.33 -3.80
N LEU A 43 -11.89 -24.91 -3.94
CA LEU A 43 -11.37 -23.70 -3.31
C LEU A 43 -11.65 -22.47 -4.17
N GLN A 44 -12.19 -21.43 -3.57
CA GLN A 44 -12.39 -20.15 -4.26
C GLN A 44 -11.07 -19.39 -4.34
N VAL A 45 -10.51 -19.23 -5.53
CA VAL A 45 -9.32 -18.40 -5.74
C VAL A 45 -9.69 -16.92 -5.58
N VAL A 46 -9.00 -16.23 -4.68
CA VAL A 46 -9.15 -14.80 -4.39
C VAL A 46 -8.10 -14.00 -5.16
N GLY A 47 -6.85 -14.48 -5.20
CA GLY A 47 -5.76 -13.80 -5.87
C GLY A 47 -4.49 -14.64 -5.90
N THR A 48 -3.45 -14.07 -6.49
CA THR A 48 -2.15 -14.73 -6.64
C THR A 48 -1.02 -13.74 -6.42
N SER A 49 0.10 -14.21 -5.91
CA SER A 49 1.36 -13.47 -5.92
C SER A 49 2.38 -14.19 -6.79
N ARG A 50 2.87 -13.50 -7.81
CA ARG A 50 3.96 -13.99 -8.66
C ARG A 50 5.33 -13.88 -7.97
N TRP A 51 5.50 -12.88 -7.08
CA TRP A 51 6.76 -12.70 -6.34
C TRP A 51 7.03 -13.83 -5.37
N HIS A 52 5.98 -14.37 -4.75
CA HIS A 52 6.05 -15.46 -3.77
C HIS A 52 5.60 -16.80 -4.32
N ASN A 53 5.07 -16.84 -5.57
CA ASN A 53 4.48 -18.03 -6.18
C ASN A 53 3.39 -18.64 -5.28
N THR A 54 2.47 -17.80 -4.81
CA THR A 54 1.37 -18.19 -3.91
C THR A 54 0.01 -17.94 -4.55
N VAL A 55 -0.99 -18.68 -4.05
CA VAL A 55 -2.40 -18.49 -4.40
C VAL A 55 -3.20 -18.27 -3.12
N LEU A 56 -3.86 -17.13 -3.01
CA LEU A 56 -4.79 -16.83 -1.93
C LEU A 56 -6.14 -17.47 -2.25
N VAL A 57 -6.65 -18.27 -1.34
CA VAL A 57 -7.92 -18.97 -1.49
C VAL A 57 -8.86 -18.68 -0.33
N ARG A 58 -10.17 -18.78 -0.59
CA ARG A 58 -11.23 -18.74 0.42
C ARG A 58 -11.95 -20.08 0.42
N THR A 59 -12.21 -20.63 1.60
CA THR A 59 -13.01 -21.84 1.76
C THR A 59 -13.86 -21.76 3.03
N LYS A 60 -14.95 -22.52 3.06
CA LYS A 60 -15.73 -22.79 4.26
C LYS A 60 -15.37 -24.17 4.85
N ASP A 61 -14.53 -24.91 4.15
CA ASP A 61 -14.16 -26.26 4.54
C ASP A 61 -13.06 -26.20 5.60
N ALA A 62 -13.30 -26.84 6.74
CA ALA A 62 -12.31 -26.98 7.80
C ALA A 62 -11.17 -27.95 7.42
N ASP A 63 -11.36 -28.79 6.41
CA ASP A 63 -10.36 -29.79 5.99
C ASP A 63 -9.48 -29.34 4.81
N ILE A 64 -9.09 -28.06 4.83
CA ILE A 64 -8.17 -27.48 3.83
C ILE A 64 -6.86 -28.27 3.70
N GLN A 65 -6.40 -28.91 4.79
CA GLN A 65 -5.16 -29.70 4.78
C GLN A 65 -5.29 -30.95 3.91
N SER A 66 -6.42 -31.64 3.97
CA SER A 66 -6.69 -32.80 3.12
C SER A 66 -6.76 -32.41 1.64
N ILE A 67 -7.45 -31.30 1.35
CA ILE A 67 -7.54 -30.77 -0.02
C ILE A 67 -6.14 -30.43 -0.56
N THR A 68 -5.34 -29.70 0.21
CA THR A 68 -4.00 -29.28 -0.23
C THR A 68 -3.03 -30.44 -0.34
N ALA A 69 -3.15 -31.46 0.52
CA ALA A 69 -2.34 -32.67 0.44
C ALA A 69 -2.62 -33.48 -0.83
N SER A 70 -3.81 -33.37 -1.42
CA SER A 70 -4.14 -34.02 -2.70
C SER A 70 -3.51 -33.33 -3.93
N LEU A 71 -2.92 -32.14 -3.77
CA LEU A 71 -2.33 -31.33 -4.83
C LEU A 71 -0.79 -31.31 -4.67
N PRO A 72 -0.04 -32.21 -5.33
CA PRO A 72 1.38 -32.45 -5.06
C PRO A 72 2.31 -31.28 -5.37
N PHE A 73 1.82 -30.24 -6.04
CA PHE A 73 2.57 -29.02 -6.32
C PHE A 73 2.44 -27.97 -5.20
N ILE A 74 1.57 -28.19 -4.20
CA ILE A 74 1.45 -27.33 -3.02
C ILE A 74 2.46 -27.80 -1.98
N THR A 75 3.39 -26.92 -1.63
CA THR A 75 4.45 -27.22 -0.65
C THR A 75 4.08 -26.80 0.76
N LYS A 76 3.22 -25.77 0.91
CA LYS A 76 2.77 -25.23 2.19
C LYS A 76 1.41 -24.58 2.03
N SER A 77 0.58 -24.70 3.06
CA SER A 77 -0.63 -23.88 3.23
C SER A 77 -0.60 -23.19 4.60
N GLU A 78 -1.12 -21.99 4.66
CA GLU A 78 -1.15 -21.17 5.88
C GLU A 78 -2.49 -20.44 6.00
N LEU A 79 -3.06 -20.43 7.21
CA LEU A 79 -4.27 -19.69 7.50
C LEU A 79 -3.90 -18.20 7.76
N VAL A 80 -4.39 -17.31 6.93
CA VAL A 80 -4.11 -15.87 7.01
C VAL A 80 -5.31 -15.05 7.49
N PHE A 81 -6.51 -15.63 7.45
CA PHE A 81 -7.73 -14.95 7.89
C PHE A 81 -8.84 -15.96 8.24
N THR A 82 -9.56 -15.68 9.32
CA THR A 82 -10.84 -16.31 9.66
C THR A 82 -11.87 -15.21 9.79
N THR A 83 -12.96 -15.29 9.02
CA THR A 83 -14.04 -14.31 9.11
C THR A 83 -14.62 -14.35 10.53
N PRO A 84 -14.66 -13.24 11.26
CA PRO A 84 -15.26 -13.20 12.59
C PRO A 84 -16.77 -13.42 12.48
N ASP A 85 -17.35 -14.06 13.51
CA ASP A 85 -18.80 -14.32 13.59
C ASP A 85 -19.63 -13.02 13.58
N SER A 86 -19.05 -11.94 14.08
CA SER A 86 -19.63 -10.60 14.02
C SER A 86 -18.52 -9.55 13.92
N ILE A 87 -18.74 -8.54 13.07
CA ILE A 87 -17.87 -7.35 13.04
C ILE A 87 -18.33 -6.46 14.19
N LEU A 88 -17.56 -6.44 15.28
CA LEU A 88 -17.81 -5.51 16.37
C LEU A 88 -17.40 -4.10 15.94
N PRO A 89 -18.19 -3.06 16.27
CA PRO A 89 -17.82 -1.66 15.99
C PRO A 89 -16.48 -1.25 16.59
N THR A 90 -16.01 -1.96 17.61
CA THR A 90 -14.72 -1.77 18.28
C THR A 90 -13.53 -2.27 17.46
N HIS A 91 -13.77 -3.10 16.43
CA HIS A 91 -12.73 -3.63 15.55
C HIS A 91 -12.47 -2.75 14.31
N ARG A 92 -13.27 -1.71 14.12
CA ARG A 92 -12.97 -0.75 13.05
C ARG A 92 -11.68 -0.02 13.37
N LYS A 93 -10.75 -0.06 12.44
CA LYS A 93 -9.49 0.70 12.51
C LYS A 93 -9.83 2.15 12.81
N THR A 94 -9.54 2.59 14.02
CA THR A 94 -9.61 3.99 14.37
C THR A 94 -8.32 4.63 13.88
N TYR A 95 -8.37 5.28 12.73
CA TYR A 95 -7.35 6.25 12.40
C TYR A 95 -7.49 7.35 13.45
N HIS A 96 -6.61 7.36 14.44
CA HIS A 96 -6.57 8.38 15.48
C HIS A 96 -6.20 9.71 14.81
N GLU A 97 -7.20 10.34 14.22
CA GLU A 97 -7.10 11.76 13.94
C GLU A 97 -7.10 12.48 15.28
N ASN A 98 -5.92 12.65 15.86
CA ASN A 98 -5.72 13.75 16.78
C ASN A 98 -5.86 15.03 15.97
N LEU A 99 -7.11 15.38 15.68
CA LEU A 99 -7.48 16.70 15.22
C LEU A 99 -7.23 17.67 16.39
N LEU A 100 -5.96 17.91 16.68
CA LEU A 100 -5.62 19.18 17.29
C LEU A 100 -6.08 20.22 16.27
N PRO A 101 -7.02 21.11 16.63
CA PRO A 101 -7.39 22.19 15.75
C PRO A 101 -6.07 22.90 15.42
N THR A 102 -5.60 22.71 14.21
CA THR A 102 -4.48 23.49 13.70
C THR A 102 -4.97 24.93 13.83
N PRO A 103 -4.33 25.79 14.63
CA PRO A 103 -4.71 27.17 14.67
C PRO A 103 -4.78 27.62 13.22
N LEU A 104 -5.92 28.18 12.80
CA LEU A 104 -6.00 28.87 11.53
C LEU A 104 -4.97 30.00 11.63
N VAL A 105 -3.76 29.67 11.22
CA VAL A 105 -2.69 30.67 11.16
C VAL A 105 -3.19 31.63 10.11
N ASN A 106 -3.48 32.82 10.57
CA ASN A 106 -3.93 33.97 9.75
C ASN A 106 -2.73 34.38 8.89
N ASN A 107 -2.34 33.53 7.96
CA ASN A 107 -1.19 33.73 7.12
C ASN A 107 -1.62 34.48 5.86
N LYS A 108 -0.88 35.51 5.57
CA LYS A 108 -0.85 36.12 4.24
C LYS A 108 -0.93 34.97 3.23
N SER A 109 -1.99 35.03 2.40
CA SER A 109 -2.27 34.00 1.38
C SER A 109 -0.98 33.70 0.59
N THR A 110 -0.38 32.57 0.85
CA THR A 110 0.74 32.09 0.03
C THR A 110 0.19 31.24 -1.09
N PHE A 111 0.93 31.11 -2.19
CA PHE A 111 0.56 30.23 -3.31
C PHE A 111 0.24 28.80 -2.85
N TYR A 112 0.87 28.31 -1.77
CA TYR A 112 0.68 26.97 -1.25
C TYR A 112 -0.47 26.84 -0.24
N GLY A 113 -1.03 27.94 0.23
CA GLY A 113 -2.14 27.94 1.19
C GLY A 113 -1.80 27.16 2.47
N ALA A 114 -2.70 26.28 2.87
CA ALA A 114 -2.51 25.47 4.09
C ALA A 114 -1.31 24.50 4.03
N ALA A 115 -0.82 24.14 2.84
CA ALA A 115 0.37 23.28 2.67
C ALA A 115 1.70 24.04 2.83
N ASP A 116 1.69 25.36 3.02
CA ASP A 116 2.88 26.21 2.94
C ASP A 116 4.01 25.77 3.85
N MET A 117 3.69 25.42 5.08
CA MET A 117 4.67 25.03 6.08
C MET A 117 5.25 23.65 5.78
N GLN A 118 4.41 22.66 5.45
CA GLN A 118 4.84 21.29 5.17
C GLN A 118 5.73 21.22 3.94
N ILE A 119 5.34 21.89 2.85
CA ILE A 119 6.15 21.91 1.63
C ILE A 119 7.47 22.69 1.80
N SER A 120 7.47 23.70 2.66
CA SER A 120 8.70 24.44 3.01
C SER A 120 9.66 23.57 3.80
N ALA A 121 9.16 22.80 4.76
CA ALA A 121 9.98 21.94 5.63
C ALA A 121 10.84 20.92 4.83
N ILE A 122 10.34 20.50 3.68
CA ILE A 122 11.07 19.56 2.77
C ILE A 122 11.73 20.28 1.59
N ASN A 123 11.85 21.60 1.60
CA ASN A 123 12.36 22.40 0.48
C ASN A 123 11.59 22.21 -0.85
N GLY A 124 10.33 21.75 -0.80
CA GLY A 124 9.53 21.45 -1.97
C GLY A 124 9.23 22.69 -2.83
N LYS A 125 9.14 23.88 -2.23
CA LYS A 125 8.98 25.16 -2.98
C LYS A 125 10.13 25.39 -3.97
N GLN A 126 11.36 25.06 -3.58
CA GLN A 126 12.52 25.23 -4.44
C GLN A 126 12.48 24.26 -5.62
N LEU A 127 12.02 23.02 -5.41
CA LEU A 127 11.81 22.04 -6.48
C LEU A 127 10.73 22.51 -7.44
N HIS A 128 9.61 23.02 -6.92
CA HIS A 128 8.53 23.57 -7.75
C HIS A 128 8.97 24.79 -8.56
N ALA A 129 9.79 25.67 -8.00
CA ALA A 129 10.35 26.83 -8.71
C ALA A 129 11.24 26.40 -9.89
N LYS A 130 11.91 25.23 -9.79
CA LYS A 130 12.68 24.61 -10.87
C LYS A 130 11.83 23.79 -11.85
N GLY A 131 10.50 23.79 -11.68
CA GLY A 131 9.56 23.05 -12.55
C GLY A 131 9.31 21.59 -12.16
N PHE A 132 9.92 21.07 -11.10
CA PHE A 132 9.72 19.70 -10.64
C PHE A 132 8.45 19.58 -9.80
N ARG A 133 7.34 19.21 -10.45
CA ARG A 133 6.00 19.06 -9.84
C ARG A 133 5.40 17.67 -10.07
N GLY A 134 6.22 16.66 -10.34
CA GLY A 134 5.81 15.28 -10.61
C GLY A 134 5.42 14.99 -12.06
N LYS A 135 5.56 15.92 -12.99
CA LYS A 135 5.24 15.69 -14.42
C LYS A 135 6.04 14.52 -14.97
N GLY A 136 5.35 13.55 -15.61
CA GLY A 136 5.95 12.34 -16.16
C GLY A 136 6.06 11.17 -15.17
N MET A 137 5.96 11.45 -13.87
CA MET A 137 5.97 10.42 -12.83
C MET A 137 4.59 9.79 -12.65
N THR A 138 4.58 8.52 -12.26
CA THR A 138 3.37 7.79 -11.86
C THR A 138 3.55 7.28 -10.44
N ILE A 139 2.61 7.62 -9.57
CA ILE A 139 2.62 7.28 -8.15
C ILE A 139 1.42 6.37 -7.87
N ALA A 140 1.64 5.20 -7.28
CA ALA A 140 0.56 4.40 -6.72
C ALA A 140 0.42 4.73 -5.23
N ILE A 141 -0.81 4.82 -4.75
CA ILE A 141 -1.14 4.94 -3.33
C ILE A 141 -1.82 3.65 -2.92
N LEU A 142 -1.20 2.91 -2.00
CA LEU A 142 -1.78 1.75 -1.35
C LEU A 142 -2.35 2.19 -0.02
N ASP A 143 -3.66 1.99 0.17
CA ASP A 143 -4.38 2.55 1.33
C ASP A 143 -5.69 1.77 1.59
N GLY A 144 -6.35 2.06 2.71
CA GLY A 144 -7.61 1.42 3.10
C GLY A 144 -8.84 1.91 2.32
N GLY A 145 -8.78 3.09 1.70
CA GLY A 145 -9.91 3.63 0.93
C GLY A 145 -9.71 5.07 0.51
N PHE A 146 -10.55 5.50 -0.45
CA PHE A 146 -10.45 6.83 -1.08
C PHE A 146 -11.82 7.51 -1.13
N MET A 147 -12.55 7.49 -0.01
CA MET A 147 -13.90 8.05 0.08
C MET A 147 -13.94 9.50 -0.40
N ASN A 148 -14.96 9.80 -1.23
CA ASN A 148 -15.22 11.12 -1.78
C ASN A 148 -14.12 11.71 -2.70
N VAL A 149 -13.11 10.96 -3.11
CA VAL A 149 -12.04 11.46 -3.99
C VAL A 149 -12.58 12.01 -5.31
N ASP A 150 -13.69 11.49 -5.79
CA ASP A 150 -14.41 11.90 -7.00
C ASP A 150 -15.32 13.12 -6.80
N ARG A 151 -15.56 13.51 -5.55
CA ARG A 151 -16.50 14.57 -5.17
C ARG A 151 -15.81 15.84 -4.65
N ILE A 152 -14.57 15.71 -4.16
CA ILE A 152 -13.83 16.84 -3.58
C ILE A 152 -13.36 17.78 -4.70
N PRO A 153 -13.82 19.05 -4.72
CA PRO A 153 -13.52 19.97 -5.82
C PRO A 153 -12.03 20.19 -6.07
N SER A 154 -11.23 20.27 -5.01
CA SER A 154 -9.78 20.51 -5.10
C SER A 154 -9.00 19.30 -5.66
N LEU A 155 -9.62 18.12 -5.73
CA LEU A 155 -9.05 16.91 -6.36
C LEU A 155 -9.58 16.68 -7.78
N LYS A 156 -10.54 17.48 -8.26
CA LYS A 156 -11.15 17.31 -9.58
C LYS A 156 -10.15 17.24 -10.73
N ASN A 157 -9.04 17.96 -10.61
CA ASN A 157 -7.99 18.03 -11.62
C ASN A 157 -6.82 17.07 -11.34
N ALA A 158 -6.88 16.27 -10.29
CA ALA A 158 -5.88 15.25 -10.01
C ALA A 158 -5.87 14.21 -11.14
N ASN A 159 -4.70 13.89 -11.66
CA ASN A 159 -4.56 12.96 -12.78
C ASN A 159 -4.62 11.50 -12.28
N ILE A 160 -5.80 11.05 -11.87
CA ILE A 160 -6.06 9.69 -11.42
C ILE A 160 -6.32 8.82 -12.66
N ILE A 161 -5.42 7.89 -12.95
CA ILE A 161 -5.47 7.04 -14.15
C ILE A 161 -5.99 5.63 -13.87
N CYS A 162 -6.05 5.21 -12.61
CA CYS A 162 -6.57 3.90 -12.21
C CYS A 162 -7.09 3.94 -10.77
N LYS A 163 -8.19 3.20 -10.53
CA LYS A 163 -8.71 2.89 -9.21
C LYS A 163 -8.96 1.38 -9.16
N ARG A 164 -8.46 0.68 -8.14
CA ARG A 164 -8.65 -0.76 -8.02
C ARG A 164 -8.73 -1.21 -6.56
N ASN A 165 -9.66 -2.13 -6.28
CA ASN A 165 -9.78 -2.80 -5.00
C ASN A 165 -9.13 -4.19 -5.07
N PHE A 166 -8.30 -4.52 -4.10
CA PHE A 166 -7.67 -5.84 -3.91
C PHE A 166 -8.26 -6.59 -2.72
N VAL A 167 -9.03 -5.92 -1.87
CA VAL A 167 -9.70 -6.53 -0.73
C VAL A 167 -10.86 -7.40 -1.21
N ALA A 168 -10.94 -8.62 -0.72
CA ALA A 168 -11.95 -9.59 -1.14
C ALA A 168 -13.26 -9.46 -0.34
N ASP A 169 -13.76 -8.24 -0.16
CA ASP A 169 -15.00 -7.90 0.55
C ASP A 169 -16.22 -7.77 -0.37
N GLY A 170 -16.03 -7.94 -1.68
CA GLY A 170 -17.09 -7.76 -2.70
C GLY A 170 -17.32 -6.32 -3.12
N CYS A 171 -16.70 -5.32 -2.48
CA CYS A 171 -16.76 -3.93 -2.88
C CYS A 171 -15.98 -3.71 -4.19
N LYS A 172 -16.58 -3.03 -5.16
CA LYS A 172 -15.92 -2.69 -6.43
C LYS A 172 -15.42 -1.25 -6.45
N ASP A 173 -15.98 -0.40 -5.60
CA ASP A 173 -15.70 1.03 -5.58
C ASP A 173 -14.77 1.36 -4.41
N VAL A 174 -13.62 1.91 -4.71
CA VAL A 174 -12.64 2.36 -3.70
C VAL A 174 -13.00 3.71 -3.08
N CYS A 175 -14.05 4.38 -3.59
CA CYS A 175 -14.43 5.74 -3.20
C CYS A 175 -15.45 5.79 -2.05
N ASN A 176 -15.89 4.67 -1.51
CA ASN A 176 -17.01 4.59 -0.57
C ASN A 176 -16.63 4.18 0.86
N GLU A 177 -15.39 3.74 1.11
CA GLU A 177 -15.01 3.19 2.41
C GLU A 177 -14.55 4.29 3.38
N ILE A 178 -13.26 4.52 3.46
CA ILE A 178 -12.66 5.52 4.35
C ILE A 178 -11.95 6.60 3.54
N ASP A 179 -11.73 7.76 4.13
CA ASP A 179 -11.14 8.92 3.47
C ASP A 179 -9.61 9.05 3.69
N HIS A 180 -8.99 8.10 4.38
CA HIS A 180 -7.56 8.17 4.69
C HIS A 180 -6.71 8.30 3.43
N GLY A 181 -6.86 7.41 2.45
CA GLY A 181 -6.14 7.50 1.19
C GLY A 181 -6.47 8.76 0.37
N THR A 182 -7.68 9.32 0.53
CA THR A 182 -8.03 10.61 -0.06
C THR A 182 -7.22 11.75 0.57
N LYS A 183 -7.05 11.73 1.88
CA LYS A 183 -6.19 12.69 2.60
C LYS A 183 -4.74 12.55 2.17
N VAL A 184 -4.23 11.33 2.09
CA VAL A 184 -2.88 11.04 1.59
C VAL A 184 -2.70 11.57 0.16
N LEU A 185 -3.62 11.26 -0.76
CA LEU A 185 -3.58 11.78 -2.13
C LEU A 185 -3.58 13.30 -2.14
N SER A 186 -4.38 13.95 -1.29
CA SER A 186 -4.52 15.41 -1.27
C SER A 186 -3.20 16.11 -0.99
N THR A 187 -2.34 15.55 -0.14
CA THR A 187 -1.03 16.12 0.18
C THR A 187 -0.07 16.14 -1.00
N MET A 188 -0.33 15.34 -2.01
CA MET A 188 0.49 15.23 -3.22
C MET A 188 -0.18 15.86 -4.44
N ALA A 189 -1.45 15.55 -4.69
CA ALA A 189 -2.13 15.78 -5.97
C ALA A 189 -2.88 17.11 -6.05
N THR A 190 -3.29 17.69 -4.92
CA THR A 190 -4.07 18.93 -4.93
C THR A 190 -3.30 20.07 -5.60
N CYS A 191 -3.98 20.83 -6.45
CA CYS A 191 -3.43 22.01 -7.10
C CYS A 191 -4.45 23.14 -7.10
N GLU A 192 -4.68 23.72 -5.95
CA GLU A 192 -5.57 24.85 -5.76
C GLU A 192 -4.80 26.01 -5.14
N PRO A 193 -4.25 26.92 -5.97
CA PRO A 193 -3.44 28.04 -5.50
C PRO A 193 -4.14 28.88 -4.42
N ASN A 194 -3.41 29.26 -3.40
CA ASN A 194 -3.85 29.99 -2.20
C ASN A 194 -4.77 29.20 -1.25
N VAL A 195 -5.15 27.97 -1.58
CA VAL A 195 -5.91 27.05 -0.72
C VAL A 195 -5.02 25.90 -0.26
N PHE A 196 -4.58 25.09 -1.20
CA PHE A 196 -3.67 23.94 -0.95
C PHE A 196 -2.96 23.53 -2.24
N VAL A 197 -1.63 23.47 -2.22
CA VAL A 197 -0.85 22.92 -3.32
C VAL A 197 0.03 21.79 -2.79
N GLY A 198 -0.23 20.58 -3.26
CA GLY A 198 0.50 19.38 -2.87
C GLY A 198 1.90 19.30 -3.47
N THR A 199 2.61 18.24 -3.11
CA THR A 199 4.03 18.06 -3.46
C THR A 199 4.28 17.62 -4.91
N ALA A 200 3.30 16.93 -5.55
CA ALA A 200 3.44 16.38 -6.90
C ALA A 200 2.16 16.57 -7.75
N PRO A 201 1.61 17.80 -7.87
CA PRO A 201 0.31 18.05 -8.47
C PRO A 201 0.24 17.73 -9.98
N ALA A 202 1.36 17.51 -10.64
CA ALA A 202 1.43 17.15 -12.06
C ALA A 202 1.76 15.67 -12.30
N ALA A 203 1.83 14.84 -11.25
CA ALA A 203 2.01 13.40 -11.36
C ALA A 203 0.72 12.69 -11.80
N ARG A 204 0.84 11.44 -12.22
CA ARG A 204 -0.27 10.51 -12.45
C ARG A 204 -0.43 9.60 -11.25
N TYR A 205 -1.67 9.26 -10.90
CA TYR A 205 -1.96 8.50 -9.69
C TYR A 205 -2.73 7.22 -9.98
N LEU A 206 -2.33 6.12 -9.31
CA LEU A 206 -3.13 4.92 -9.16
C LEU A 206 -3.60 4.86 -7.70
N LEU A 207 -4.90 4.62 -7.49
CA LEU A 207 -5.50 4.47 -6.17
C LEU A 207 -5.83 2.98 -5.97
N LEU A 208 -5.09 2.33 -5.09
CA LEU A 208 -5.13 0.89 -4.88
C LEU A 208 -5.55 0.60 -3.43
N ARG A 209 -6.77 0.12 -3.26
CA ARG A 209 -7.25 -0.30 -1.94
C ARG A 209 -6.70 -1.68 -1.63
N SER A 210 -5.96 -1.79 -0.54
CA SER A 210 -5.27 -3.01 -0.11
C SER A 210 -5.48 -3.35 1.37
N GLU A 211 -6.39 -2.63 2.06
CA GLU A 211 -6.63 -2.81 3.48
C GLU A 211 -8.14 -2.91 3.77
N ASP A 212 -8.53 -3.84 4.62
CA ASP A 212 -9.89 -3.96 5.12
C ASP A 212 -10.06 -3.08 6.37
N TYR A 213 -10.95 -2.12 6.28
CA TYR A 213 -11.24 -1.21 7.38
C TYR A 213 -11.87 -1.90 8.61
N ASN A 214 -12.52 -3.03 8.40
CA ASN A 214 -13.31 -3.70 9.44
C ASN A 214 -12.49 -4.71 10.25
N THR A 215 -11.33 -5.13 9.77
CA THR A 215 -10.49 -6.15 10.40
C THR A 215 -9.02 -5.78 10.28
N GLU A 216 -8.21 -6.25 11.22
CA GLU A 216 -6.74 -6.22 11.14
C GLU A 216 -6.28 -7.66 11.01
N SER A 217 -5.91 -8.10 9.81
CA SER A 217 -5.65 -9.52 9.56
C SER A 217 -4.49 -9.75 8.59
N ARG A 218 -3.84 -10.92 8.71
CA ARG A 218 -2.66 -11.24 7.88
C ARG A 218 -2.96 -11.29 6.39
N VAL A 219 -4.21 -11.51 5.99
CA VAL A 219 -4.58 -11.50 4.58
C VAL A 219 -4.35 -10.14 3.92
N GLU A 220 -4.26 -9.06 4.70
CA GLU A 220 -3.96 -7.73 4.18
C GLU A 220 -2.54 -7.62 3.64
N GLU A 221 -1.61 -8.44 4.13
CA GLU A 221 -0.27 -8.53 3.54
C GLU A 221 -0.33 -9.11 2.11
N ASP A 222 -1.24 -10.06 1.86
CA ASP A 222 -1.49 -10.59 0.50
C ASP A 222 -2.12 -9.53 -0.39
N TYR A 223 -3.14 -8.79 0.11
CA TYR A 223 -3.77 -7.70 -0.65
C TYR A 223 -2.77 -6.60 -1.00
N TRP A 224 -1.94 -6.20 -0.02
CA TRP A 224 -0.88 -5.23 -0.23
C TRP A 224 0.12 -5.71 -1.29
N THR A 225 0.55 -6.96 -1.19
CA THR A 225 1.48 -7.57 -2.15
C THR A 225 0.90 -7.62 -3.56
N MET A 226 -0.35 -8.05 -3.71
CA MET A 226 -1.04 -8.05 -5.01
C MET A 226 -1.18 -6.64 -5.60
N ALA A 227 -1.47 -5.63 -4.75
CA ALA A 227 -1.53 -4.24 -5.17
C ALA A 227 -0.16 -3.71 -5.63
N ALA A 228 0.90 -4.04 -4.90
CA ALA A 228 2.27 -3.68 -5.24
C ALA A 228 2.73 -4.34 -6.56
N GLU A 229 2.44 -5.62 -6.77
CA GLU A 229 2.71 -6.33 -8.03
C GLU A 229 1.95 -5.73 -9.22
N TYR A 230 0.69 -5.34 -8.99
CA TYR A 230 -0.09 -4.66 -10.02
C TYR A 230 0.51 -3.30 -10.36
N ALA A 231 0.89 -2.50 -9.35
CA ALA A 231 1.56 -1.23 -9.54
C ALA A 231 2.87 -1.39 -10.34
N ASP A 232 3.67 -2.44 -10.03
CA ASP A 232 4.87 -2.79 -10.79
C ASP A 232 4.55 -3.06 -12.26
N SER A 233 3.58 -3.92 -12.54
CA SER A 233 3.19 -4.26 -13.92
C SER A 233 2.69 -3.04 -14.71
N MET A 234 2.02 -2.09 -14.05
CA MET A 234 1.55 -0.84 -14.64
C MET A 234 2.67 0.18 -14.88
N GLY A 235 3.86 -0.07 -14.35
CA GLY A 235 5.03 0.78 -14.55
C GLY A 235 5.03 2.04 -13.70
N VAL A 236 4.58 1.97 -12.45
CA VAL A 236 4.70 3.10 -11.52
C VAL A 236 6.17 3.38 -11.20
N ASP A 237 6.48 4.61 -10.88
CA ASP A 237 7.83 5.03 -10.48
C ASP A 237 7.97 5.01 -8.94
N ILE A 238 6.89 5.31 -8.24
CA ILE A 238 6.85 5.44 -6.78
C ILE A 238 5.58 4.76 -6.25
N ILE A 239 5.71 4.08 -5.12
CA ILE A 239 4.57 3.65 -4.30
C ILE A 239 4.61 4.43 -2.99
N ASN A 240 3.49 5.06 -2.63
CA ASN A 240 3.23 5.58 -1.30
C ASN A 240 2.33 4.57 -0.56
N SER A 241 2.80 4.09 0.59
CA SER A 241 2.04 3.20 1.48
C SER A 241 2.01 3.83 2.87
N SER A 242 0.84 4.35 3.25
CA SER A 242 0.61 4.89 4.59
C SER A 242 0.00 3.82 5.50
N LEU A 243 0.46 2.59 5.35
CA LEU A 243 0.01 1.39 6.03
C LEU A 243 1.16 0.76 6.83
N GLY A 244 0.81 -0.07 7.82
CA GLY A 244 1.81 -0.81 8.56
C GLY A 244 1.19 -1.70 9.62
N TYR A 245 1.77 -2.87 9.81
CA TYR A 245 1.26 -3.94 10.66
C TYR A 245 2.25 -4.31 11.76
N HIS A 246 1.77 -4.66 12.93
CA HIS A 246 2.56 -5.22 14.02
C HIS A 246 1.75 -6.19 14.88
N HIS A 247 0.43 -6.13 14.78
CA HIS A 247 -0.53 -6.94 15.51
C HIS A 247 -1.74 -7.21 14.63
N TYR A 248 -2.36 -8.38 14.79
CA TYR A 248 -3.58 -8.77 14.10
C TYR A 248 -4.64 -9.23 15.09
N ASP A 249 -5.92 -9.11 14.72
CA ASP A 249 -7.08 -9.40 15.60
C ASP A 249 -7.05 -10.82 16.20
N ASN A 250 -6.54 -11.79 15.44
CA ASN A 250 -6.47 -13.19 15.82
C ASN A 250 -5.06 -13.66 16.21
N ASP A 251 -4.18 -12.74 16.58
CA ASP A 251 -2.83 -13.11 17.00
C ASP A 251 -2.84 -13.90 18.30
N THR A 252 -2.03 -14.94 18.32
CA THR A 252 -1.66 -15.72 19.51
C THR A 252 -0.21 -15.46 19.86
N PRO A 253 0.29 -15.84 21.05
CA PRO A 253 1.71 -15.69 21.38
C PRO A 253 2.67 -16.37 20.40
N SER A 254 2.20 -17.36 19.65
CA SER A 254 2.98 -18.07 18.62
C SER A 254 2.92 -17.42 17.24
N THR A 255 1.85 -16.66 16.93
CA THR A 255 1.64 -16.03 15.63
C THR A 255 1.97 -14.55 15.63
N ALA A 256 1.86 -13.86 16.78
CA ALA A 256 2.16 -12.44 16.92
C ALA A 256 3.59 -12.09 16.46
N TYR A 257 3.72 -10.96 15.82
CA TYR A 257 5.02 -10.44 15.39
C TYR A 257 5.92 -10.09 16.58
N ARG A 258 7.22 -10.23 16.35
CA ARG A 258 8.25 -9.98 17.35
C ARG A 258 9.27 -8.97 16.85
N TYR A 259 9.89 -8.25 17.74
CA TYR A 259 10.98 -7.31 17.41
C TYR A 259 12.14 -7.94 16.62
N SER A 260 12.45 -9.22 16.88
CA SER A 260 13.49 -9.93 16.16
C SER A 260 13.19 -10.14 14.66
N GLN A 261 11.95 -9.93 14.24
CA GLN A 261 11.52 -10.04 12.84
C GLN A 261 11.60 -8.71 12.08
N LEU A 262 11.92 -7.59 12.79
CA LEU A 262 12.23 -6.29 12.17
C LEU A 262 13.60 -6.35 11.49
N ASP A 263 13.76 -7.18 10.49
CA ASP A 263 15.05 -7.46 9.82
C ASP A 263 14.97 -7.25 8.29
N GLY A 264 13.81 -6.81 7.80
CA GLY A 264 13.55 -6.53 6.38
C GLY A 264 13.46 -7.76 5.48
N LYS A 265 13.34 -8.96 6.06
CA LYS A 265 13.35 -10.21 5.28
C LYS A 265 12.53 -11.36 5.89
N THR A 266 12.14 -11.29 7.17
CA THR A 266 11.45 -12.42 7.82
C THR A 266 9.96 -12.41 7.53
N THR A 267 9.29 -11.24 7.56
CA THR A 267 7.85 -11.15 7.34
C THR A 267 7.52 -11.14 5.85
N PHE A 268 6.35 -11.67 5.51
CA PHE A 268 5.88 -11.77 4.13
C PHE A 268 5.82 -10.39 3.46
N ILE A 269 5.23 -9.41 4.16
CA ILE A 269 5.10 -8.06 3.61
C ILE A 269 6.45 -7.34 3.47
N SER A 270 7.42 -7.55 4.40
CA SER A 270 8.74 -6.92 4.27
C SER A 270 9.56 -7.52 3.12
N GLN A 271 9.38 -8.81 2.84
CA GLN A 271 9.93 -9.42 1.62
C GLN A 271 9.34 -8.80 0.37
N SER A 272 8.01 -8.63 0.33
CA SER A 272 7.30 -7.99 -0.78
C SER A 272 7.74 -6.54 -0.99
N ALA A 273 7.88 -5.78 0.10
CA ALA A 273 8.35 -4.40 0.05
C ALA A 273 9.79 -4.30 -0.47
N SER A 274 10.69 -5.17 0.00
CA SER A 274 12.07 -5.24 -0.47
C SER A 274 12.17 -5.64 -1.95
N MET A 275 11.17 -6.35 -2.50
CA MET A 275 11.11 -6.69 -3.91
C MET A 275 10.96 -5.44 -4.79
N LEU A 276 10.26 -4.41 -4.32
CA LEU A 276 10.00 -3.19 -5.10
C LEU A 276 11.28 -2.48 -5.55
N ALA A 277 12.28 -2.38 -4.68
CA ALA A 277 13.58 -1.81 -5.05
C ALA A 277 14.25 -2.62 -6.17
N ARG A 278 14.17 -3.95 -6.10
CA ARG A 278 14.69 -4.86 -7.14
C ARG A 278 13.95 -4.70 -8.47
N LYS A 279 12.70 -4.22 -8.41
CA LYS A 279 11.87 -3.90 -9.57
C LYS A 279 12.03 -2.45 -10.04
N GLY A 280 12.88 -1.66 -9.38
CA GLY A 280 13.19 -0.27 -9.73
C GLY A 280 12.12 0.74 -9.33
N ILE A 281 11.35 0.43 -8.31
CA ILE A 281 10.30 1.27 -7.74
C ILE A 281 10.77 1.81 -6.39
N ILE A 282 10.55 3.08 -6.16
CA ILE A 282 10.77 3.69 -4.85
C ILE A 282 9.52 3.46 -4.00
N LEU A 283 9.65 2.68 -2.93
CA LEU A 283 8.62 2.58 -1.91
C LEU A 283 8.87 3.64 -0.83
N VAL A 284 7.85 4.44 -0.54
CA VAL A 284 7.80 5.37 0.58
C VAL A 284 6.73 4.86 1.54
N ASN A 285 7.14 4.35 2.69
CA ASN A 285 6.26 3.70 3.66
C ASN A 285 6.25 4.43 5.00
N SER A 286 5.08 4.53 5.63
CA SER A 286 4.95 5.04 6.99
C SER A 286 5.74 4.19 7.99
N ALA A 287 6.43 4.81 8.92
CA ALA A 287 7.08 4.10 10.03
C ALA A 287 6.06 3.54 11.06
N GLY A 288 4.81 3.96 10.99
CA GLY A 288 3.75 3.61 11.93
C GLY A 288 3.54 4.67 13.01
N ASN A 289 2.53 4.46 13.85
CA ASN A 289 2.06 5.39 14.88
C ASN A 289 2.30 4.86 16.31
N GLU A 290 3.22 3.92 16.48
CA GLU A 290 3.35 3.11 17.69
C GLU A 290 4.43 3.61 18.66
N GLY A 291 4.97 4.81 18.44
CA GLY A 291 6.09 5.33 19.25
C GLY A 291 5.78 5.49 20.73
N ILE A 292 4.54 5.78 21.10
CA ILE A 292 4.07 5.85 22.50
C ILE A 292 3.21 4.65 22.91
N GLY A 293 2.84 3.79 21.96
CA GLY A 293 2.09 2.55 22.21
C GLY A 293 2.89 1.49 22.93
N THR A 294 2.36 0.29 23.02
CA THR A 294 3.05 -0.87 23.62
C THR A 294 4.15 -1.42 22.74
N TRP A 295 3.99 -1.30 21.41
CA TRP A 295 4.95 -1.79 20.42
C TRP A 295 6.27 -0.98 20.40
N LYS A 296 6.22 0.35 20.44
CA LYS A 296 7.38 1.27 20.52
C LYS A 296 8.46 1.06 19.45
N LYS A 297 8.09 0.51 18.31
CA LYS A 297 8.94 0.24 17.14
C LYS A 297 8.22 0.66 15.87
N ILE A 298 8.94 0.64 14.77
CA ILE A 298 8.36 0.77 13.44
C ILE A 298 7.47 -0.44 13.13
N ASN A 299 6.47 -0.23 12.29
CA ASN A 299 5.59 -1.30 11.81
C ASN A 299 6.19 -1.97 10.56
N PHE A 300 5.80 -3.22 10.28
CA PHE A 300 6.08 -3.86 9.01
C PHE A 300 5.18 -3.23 7.92
N PRO A 301 5.67 -2.95 6.71
CA PRO A 301 7.00 -3.27 6.17
C PRO A 301 8.03 -2.14 6.27
N ALA A 302 7.91 -1.18 7.21
CA ALA A 302 8.87 -0.07 7.30
C ALA A 302 10.31 -0.52 7.62
N ASP A 303 10.50 -1.78 8.04
CA ASP A 303 11.79 -2.43 8.25
C ASP A 303 12.43 -2.98 6.95
N ALA A 304 11.68 -2.97 5.84
CA ALA A 304 12.14 -3.53 4.58
C ALA A 304 13.39 -2.83 4.05
N LYS A 305 14.18 -3.54 3.24
CA LYS A 305 15.42 -3.03 2.69
C LYS A 305 15.18 -2.15 1.47
N ASP A 306 16.06 -1.17 1.30
CA ASP A 306 16.11 -0.31 0.12
C ASP A 306 14.79 0.46 -0.14
N ILE A 307 14.10 0.84 0.94
CA ILE A 307 12.89 1.66 0.94
C ILE A 307 13.13 2.97 1.70
N ILE A 308 12.17 3.89 1.61
CA ILE A 308 12.14 5.11 2.42
C ILE A 308 11.09 4.93 3.51
N SER A 309 11.53 4.72 4.77
CA SER A 309 10.65 4.68 5.93
C SER A 309 10.52 6.08 6.52
N VAL A 310 9.28 6.55 6.68
CA VAL A 310 8.98 7.95 7.02
C VAL A 310 8.35 8.04 8.39
N GLY A 311 9.04 8.70 9.31
CA GLY A 311 8.50 9.14 10.60
C GLY A 311 7.89 10.54 10.51
N ALA A 312 6.98 10.86 11.42
CA ALA A 312 6.33 12.16 11.48
C ALA A 312 7.11 13.15 12.37
N ILE A 313 7.18 14.39 11.92
CA ILE A 313 7.72 15.52 12.70
C ILE A 313 6.69 16.63 12.82
N ARG A 314 6.78 17.38 13.90
CA ARG A 314 6.01 18.59 14.09
C ARG A 314 6.68 19.78 13.36
N PRO A 315 5.98 20.92 13.24
CA PRO A 315 6.52 22.13 12.59
C PRO A 315 7.83 22.67 13.24
N ASP A 316 8.04 22.38 14.51
CA ASP A 316 9.25 22.73 15.26
C ASP A 316 10.42 21.75 15.03
N SER A 317 10.29 20.83 14.08
CA SER A 317 11.25 19.76 13.74
C SER A 317 11.49 18.74 14.86
N VAL A 318 10.59 18.66 15.84
CA VAL A 318 10.59 17.64 16.88
C VAL A 318 9.73 16.46 16.41
N ASN A 319 10.09 15.24 16.79
CA ASN A 319 9.28 14.07 16.49
C ASN A 319 7.84 14.24 17.00
N ALA A 320 6.89 13.79 16.21
CA ALA A 320 5.50 13.72 16.63
C ALA A 320 5.36 12.75 17.82
N ALA A 321 4.42 13.06 18.73
CA ALA A 321 4.23 12.28 19.95
C ALA A 321 3.21 11.13 19.70
N PHE A 322 3.53 10.22 18.81
CA PHE A 322 2.74 9.00 18.58
C PHE A 322 3.64 7.87 18.07
#